data_d38f0158f8445a87431347aa8058ce96
#
_entry.id   d38f0158f8445a87431347aa8058ce96
#
_cell.length_a   1.000
_cell.length_b   1.000
_cell.length_c   1.000
_cell.angle_alpha   90.00
_cell.angle_beta   90.00
_cell.angle_gamma   90.00
#
_symmetry.space_group_name_H-M   'P 1'
#
loop_
_entity.id
_entity.type
_entity.pdbx_description
1 polymer ?
#
loop_
_entity_poly.entity_id
_entity_poly.type
_entity_poly.pdbx_seq_one_letter_code
_entity_poly.pdbx_strand_id
1 'polypeptide(L)'
;VWGSIPSLVEPFVLMPQSLGESHPLPMLLKEEGYSTAFFCGSERGSMGFDAYAISAGFDRCLSKEDYEKAHGYNDFDGYWGIWDDKFLSFMGEQIDTLSEPFLASIFTISSHHPFVLPEQWKERLPKGKNQIQPCAAYLDASIEQFFAQNSNKSWFNNTIFVFVSDHVSCDYYADKTAVSPGDFHILGAMYTPNGELRGQNFEPVSQIDIMPTLLGLLEYDE
;
A
#
# COMPACT_ATOMS: atom_id res chain seq x y z
N VAL A 1 -0.96 -9.78 -3.70
CA VAL A 1 -2.19 -9.00 -3.51
C VAL A 1 -2.94 -8.85 -4.83
N TRP A 2 -2.42 -8.12 -5.83
CA TRP A 2 -3.17 -7.79 -7.05
C TRP A 2 -3.50 -8.97 -7.97
N GLY A 3 -2.71 -10.03 -7.96
CA GLY A 3 -2.91 -11.19 -8.85
C GLY A 3 -3.42 -12.42 -8.15
N SER A 4 -3.65 -12.39 -6.83
CA SER A 4 -4.02 -13.56 -6.01
C SER A 4 -3.16 -14.80 -6.25
N ILE A 5 -1.90 -14.60 -6.63
CA ILE A 5 -0.94 -15.66 -6.93
C ILE A 5 0.01 -15.81 -5.73
N PRO A 6 0.03 -16.98 -5.08
CA PRO A 6 0.95 -17.21 -3.97
C PRO A 6 2.40 -17.30 -4.48
N SER A 7 3.32 -16.72 -3.71
CA SER A 7 4.75 -16.93 -3.88
C SER A 7 5.19 -18.08 -2.98
N LEU A 8 5.81 -19.12 -3.53
CA LEU A 8 6.22 -20.29 -2.75
C LEU A 8 7.69 -20.21 -2.30
N VAL A 9 8.60 -20.17 -3.25
CA VAL A 9 10.05 -20.13 -2.99
C VAL A 9 10.66 -18.84 -3.55
N GLU A 10 10.25 -18.46 -4.75
CA GLU A 10 10.71 -17.24 -5.42
C GLU A 10 9.52 -16.31 -5.66
N PRO A 11 9.73 -14.98 -5.67
CA PRO A 11 8.71 -14.02 -6.03
C PRO A 11 8.14 -14.33 -7.42
N PHE A 12 6.81 -14.37 -7.55
CA PHE A 12 6.15 -14.67 -8.82
C PHE A 12 6.68 -13.82 -9.98
N VAL A 13 6.94 -12.55 -9.74
CA VAL A 13 7.45 -11.60 -10.75
C VAL A 13 8.82 -12.03 -11.35
N LEU A 14 9.60 -12.83 -10.63
CA LEU A 14 10.89 -13.34 -11.10
C LEU A 14 10.79 -14.70 -11.77
N MET A 15 9.62 -15.32 -11.78
CA MET A 15 9.41 -16.64 -12.36
C MET A 15 9.05 -16.51 -13.87
N PRO A 16 9.48 -17.47 -14.72
CA PRO A 16 9.09 -17.47 -16.13
C PRO A 16 7.56 -17.46 -16.35
N GLN A 17 6.80 -18.01 -15.40
CA GLN A 17 5.34 -18.04 -15.42
C GLN A 17 4.71 -16.64 -15.32
N SER A 18 5.43 -15.65 -14.81
CA SER A 18 4.97 -14.25 -14.76
C SER A 18 4.81 -13.62 -16.16
N LEU A 19 5.41 -14.25 -17.18
CA LEU A 19 5.26 -13.86 -18.59
C LEU A 19 4.00 -14.47 -19.23
N GLY A 20 3.32 -15.36 -18.53
CA GLY A 20 2.05 -15.95 -18.97
C GLY A 20 0.87 -15.00 -18.79
N GLU A 21 -0.27 -15.42 -19.32
CA GLU A 21 -1.52 -14.69 -19.15
C GLU A 21 -1.93 -14.68 -17.67
N SER A 22 -2.26 -13.50 -17.15
CA SER A 22 -2.77 -13.30 -15.81
C SER A 22 -3.79 -12.17 -15.83
N HIS A 23 -4.75 -12.23 -14.93
CA HIS A 23 -5.82 -11.23 -14.79
C HIS A 23 -5.74 -10.55 -13.42
N PRO A 24 -4.75 -9.69 -13.17
CA PRO A 24 -4.62 -8.99 -11.91
C PRO A 24 -5.72 -7.93 -11.74
N LEU A 25 -6.02 -7.61 -10.49
CA LEU A 25 -7.09 -6.68 -10.12
C LEU A 25 -7.11 -5.35 -10.92
N PRO A 26 -5.96 -4.68 -11.17
CA PRO A 26 -6.00 -3.45 -11.97
C PRO A 26 -6.50 -3.68 -13.41
N MET A 27 -6.16 -4.82 -14.01
CA MET A 27 -6.59 -5.16 -15.35
C MET A 27 -8.09 -5.43 -15.41
N LEU A 28 -8.62 -6.22 -14.47
CA LEU A 28 -10.05 -6.52 -14.38
C LEU A 28 -10.88 -5.24 -14.13
N LEU A 29 -10.46 -4.39 -13.19
CA LEU A 29 -11.17 -3.16 -12.91
C LEU A 29 -11.12 -2.15 -14.07
N LYS A 30 -10.05 -2.15 -14.89
CA LYS A 30 -10.02 -1.34 -16.12
C LYS A 30 -11.08 -1.77 -17.13
N GLU A 31 -11.38 -3.03 -17.25
CA GLU A 31 -12.46 -3.54 -18.12
C GLU A 31 -13.82 -3.00 -17.66
N GLU A 32 -13.96 -2.73 -16.36
CA GLU A 32 -15.13 -2.07 -15.75
C GLU A 32 -15.04 -0.52 -15.77
N GLY A 33 -14.08 0.04 -16.49
CA GLY A 33 -13.95 1.49 -16.66
C GLY A 33 -13.22 2.23 -15.54
N TYR A 34 -12.56 1.53 -14.62
CA TYR A 34 -11.76 2.15 -13.57
C TYR A 34 -10.49 2.80 -14.13
N SER A 35 -10.18 4.00 -13.67
CA SER A 35 -8.83 4.59 -13.78
C SER A 35 -7.91 3.96 -12.77
N THR A 36 -6.68 3.58 -13.15
CA THR A 36 -5.79 2.85 -12.25
C THR A 36 -4.45 3.57 -12.06
N ALA A 37 -4.01 3.72 -10.81
CA ALA A 37 -2.73 4.34 -10.49
C ALA A 37 -1.99 3.61 -9.36
N PHE A 38 -0.70 3.38 -9.57
CA PHE A 38 0.22 2.84 -8.57
C PHE A 38 1.19 3.93 -8.11
N PHE A 39 1.47 3.94 -6.81
CA PHE A 39 2.29 4.92 -6.13
C PHE A 39 3.40 4.23 -5.33
N CYS A 40 4.64 4.68 -5.49
CA CYS A 40 5.75 4.28 -4.65
C CYS A 40 6.76 5.43 -4.55
N GLY A 41 7.04 5.91 -3.34
CA GLY A 41 7.93 7.07 -3.11
C GLY A 41 9.41 6.83 -3.40
N SER A 42 9.81 5.62 -3.83
CA SER A 42 11.17 5.28 -4.24
C SER A 42 11.49 5.73 -5.66
N GLU A 43 12.77 5.67 -6.03
CA GLU A 43 13.21 5.90 -7.40
C GLU A 43 12.56 4.93 -8.37
N ARG A 44 12.28 5.42 -9.58
CA ARG A 44 11.71 4.61 -10.66
C ARG A 44 12.64 3.42 -10.96
N GLY A 45 12.05 2.24 -11.08
CA GLY A 45 12.79 0.97 -11.26
C GLY A 45 13.23 0.32 -9.95
N SER A 46 13.09 0.98 -8.79
CA SER A 46 13.39 0.37 -7.50
C SER A 46 12.59 -0.91 -7.29
N MET A 47 13.26 -2.00 -6.93
CA MET A 47 12.66 -3.31 -6.66
C MET A 47 11.80 -3.88 -7.82
N GLY A 48 11.77 -3.22 -8.99
CA GLY A 48 10.93 -3.60 -10.11
C GLY A 48 9.43 -3.32 -9.92
N PHE A 49 9.06 -2.49 -8.94
CA PHE A 49 7.66 -2.20 -8.61
C PHE A 49 6.88 -1.60 -9.77
N ASP A 50 7.45 -0.62 -10.45
CA ASP A 50 6.85 0.03 -11.61
C ASP A 50 6.68 -0.93 -12.81
N ALA A 51 7.70 -1.76 -13.08
CA ALA A 51 7.62 -2.76 -14.13
C ALA A 51 6.50 -3.77 -13.86
N TYR A 52 6.38 -4.24 -12.61
CA TYR A 52 5.29 -5.14 -12.24
C TYR A 52 3.94 -4.43 -12.27
N ALA A 53 3.83 -3.20 -11.79
CA ALA A 53 2.58 -2.44 -11.82
C ALA A 53 2.09 -2.19 -13.26
N ILE A 54 2.99 -1.87 -14.18
CA ILE A 54 2.67 -1.74 -15.62
C ILE A 54 2.18 -3.08 -16.17
N SER A 55 2.88 -4.19 -15.87
CA SER A 55 2.47 -5.53 -16.34
C SER A 55 1.15 -5.98 -15.72
N ALA A 56 0.83 -5.53 -14.51
CA ALA A 56 -0.43 -5.77 -13.83
C ALA A 56 -1.59 -4.89 -14.35
N GLY A 57 -1.33 -3.96 -15.28
CA GLY A 57 -2.36 -3.18 -15.95
C GLY A 57 -2.63 -1.79 -15.38
N PHE A 58 -1.83 -1.28 -14.44
CA PHE A 58 -1.98 0.09 -14.00
C PHE A 58 -1.70 1.09 -15.13
N ASP A 59 -2.56 2.10 -15.27
CA ASP A 59 -2.43 3.17 -16.27
C ASP A 59 -1.31 4.14 -15.93
N ARG A 60 -1.12 4.40 -14.63
CA ARG A 60 -0.14 5.35 -14.13
C ARG A 60 0.70 4.70 -13.04
N CYS A 61 2.01 4.95 -13.10
CA CYS A 61 2.95 4.62 -12.03
C CYS A 61 3.68 5.91 -11.63
N LEU A 62 3.44 6.36 -10.39
CA LEU A 62 4.00 7.58 -9.84
C LEU A 62 5.06 7.25 -8.80
N SER A 63 6.22 7.88 -8.95
CA SER A 63 7.45 7.59 -8.23
C SER A 63 8.01 8.86 -7.56
N LYS A 64 9.18 8.73 -6.94
CA LYS A 64 9.94 9.84 -6.37
C LYS A 64 10.11 10.99 -7.36
N GLU A 65 10.43 10.69 -8.64
CA GLU A 65 10.68 11.69 -9.68
C GLU A 65 9.42 12.50 -10.01
N ASP A 66 8.25 11.87 -9.95
CA ASP A 66 6.97 12.58 -10.16
C ASP A 66 6.65 13.50 -8.99
N TYR A 67 6.93 13.06 -7.76
CA TYR A 67 6.84 13.88 -6.56
C TYR A 67 7.78 15.09 -6.63
N GLU A 68 9.08 14.84 -6.88
CA GLU A 68 10.11 15.87 -6.92
C GLU A 68 9.83 16.94 -7.98
N LYS A 69 9.29 16.54 -9.11
CA LYS A 69 8.85 17.46 -10.17
C LYS A 69 7.75 18.40 -9.70
N ALA A 70 6.84 17.95 -8.83
CA ALA A 70 5.72 18.72 -8.34
C ALA A 70 6.07 19.55 -7.09
N HIS A 71 6.86 19.00 -6.17
CA HIS A 71 7.08 19.54 -4.82
C HIS A 71 8.55 19.91 -4.52
N GLY A 72 9.49 19.55 -5.40
CA GLY A 72 10.93 19.78 -5.19
C GLY A 72 11.61 18.63 -4.44
N TYR A 73 12.90 18.84 -4.10
CA TYR A 73 13.83 17.77 -3.73
C TYR A 73 14.11 17.65 -2.23
N ASN A 74 13.32 18.29 -1.37
CA ASN A 74 13.64 18.42 0.05
C ASN A 74 13.09 17.29 0.95
N ASP A 75 12.25 16.43 0.41
CA ASP A 75 11.49 15.43 1.19
C ASP A 75 12.01 14.00 1.01
N PHE A 76 13.23 13.84 0.47
CA PHE A 76 13.91 12.56 0.39
C PHE A 76 14.43 12.14 1.78
N ASP A 77 14.20 10.90 2.17
CA ASP A 77 14.56 10.35 3.48
C ASP A 77 16.06 10.09 3.67
N GLY A 78 16.84 10.24 2.58
CA GLY A 78 18.28 9.99 2.55
C GLY A 78 18.67 8.53 2.30
N TYR A 79 17.71 7.63 2.12
CA TYR A 79 17.95 6.19 1.98
C TYR A 79 17.20 5.56 0.81
N TRP A 80 15.89 5.64 0.79
CA TRP A 80 15.09 4.92 -0.19
C TRP A 80 14.14 5.79 -1.00
N GLY A 81 13.50 6.79 -0.40
CA GLY A 81 12.59 7.63 -1.15
C GLY A 81 11.98 8.79 -0.38
N ILE A 82 10.80 9.21 -0.80
CA ILE A 82 10.06 10.32 -0.20
C ILE A 82 9.38 9.87 1.08
N TRP A 83 9.42 10.70 2.13
CA TRP A 83 8.72 10.47 3.39
C TRP A 83 7.23 10.17 3.16
N ASP A 84 6.68 9.16 3.87
CA ASP A 84 5.30 8.69 3.65
C ASP A 84 4.25 9.78 3.90
N ASP A 85 4.42 10.69 4.87
CA ASP A 85 3.48 11.80 5.10
C ASP A 85 3.39 12.73 3.88
N LYS A 86 4.49 12.93 3.20
CA LYS A 86 4.60 13.75 1.99
C LYS A 86 4.04 13.02 0.77
N PHE A 87 4.43 11.76 0.61
CA PHE A 87 4.03 10.98 -0.55
C PHE A 87 2.55 10.58 -0.52
N LEU A 88 1.97 10.36 0.67
CA LEU A 88 0.52 10.18 0.83
C LEU A 88 -0.25 11.47 0.51
N SER A 89 0.24 12.65 0.92
CA SER A 89 -0.35 13.93 0.51
C SER A 89 -0.35 14.09 -1.01
N PHE A 90 0.76 13.80 -1.67
CA PHE A 90 0.88 13.80 -3.13
C PHE A 90 -0.07 12.78 -3.78
N MET A 91 -0.21 11.59 -3.22
CA MET A 91 -1.19 10.60 -3.69
C MET A 91 -2.60 11.19 -3.67
N GLY A 92 -3.01 11.87 -2.59
CA GLY A 92 -4.31 12.54 -2.50
C GLY A 92 -4.54 13.58 -3.61
N GLU A 93 -3.52 14.39 -3.91
CA GLU A 93 -3.55 15.36 -5.02
C GLU A 93 -3.70 14.66 -6.38
N GLN A 94 -3.01 13.54 -6.57
CA GLN A 94 -3.07 12.79 -7.82
C GLN A 94 -4.39 12.04 -8.00
N ILE A 95 -5.00 11.52 -6.92
CA ILE A 95 -6.34 10.91 -6.96
C ILE A 95 -7.38 11.92 -7.47
N ASP A 96 -7.30 13.18 -7.08
CA ASP A 96 -8.18 14.25 -7.59
C ASP A 96 -8.12 14.42 -9.12
N THR A 97 -7.08 13.89 -9.77
CA THR A 97 -6.90 13.94 -11.22
C THR A 97 -7.36 12.67 -11.94
N LEU A 98 -7.76 11.63 -11.21
CA LEU A 98 -8.28 10.40 -11.78
C LEU A 98 -9.78 10.54 -12.10
N SER A 99 -10.21 9.84 -13.13
CA SER A 99 -11.64 9.67 -13.37
C SER A 99 -12.21 8.62 -12.42
N GLU A 100 -13.39 8.86 -11.86
CA GLU A 100 -14.12 7.86 -11.09
C GLU A 100 -14.90 6.92 -12.02
N PRO A 101 -14.98 5.61 -11.68
CA PRO A 101 -14.36 4.98 -10.54
C PRO A 101 -12.84 4.80 -10.72
N PHE A 102 -12.11 4.61 -9.61
CA PHE A 102 -10.66 4.44 -9.67
C PHE A 102 -10.14 3.35 -8.72
N LEU A 103 -8.97 2.82 -9.05
CA LEU A 103 -8.10 2.03 -8.18
C LEU A 103 -6.79 2.77 -7.97
N ALA A 104 -6.51 3.18 -6.75
CA ALA A 104 -5.23 3.76 -6.36
C ALA A 104 -4.53 2.84 -5.35
N SER A 105 -3.32 2.40 -5.64
CA SER A 105 -2.53 1.54 -4.77
C SER A 105 -1.19 2.18 -4.44
N ILE A 106 -0.81 2.18 -3.17
CA ILE A 106 0.47 2.74 -2.70
C ILE A 106 1.28 1.67 -1.97
N PHE A 107 2.58 1.68 -2.19
CA PHE A 107 3.56 1.00 -1.37
C PHE A 107 4.30 2.03 -0.53
N THR A 108 4.08 1.99 0.79
CA THR A 108 4.73 2.89 1.77
C THR A 108 6.10 2.37 2.16
N ILE A 109 7.06 3.25 2.43
CA ILE A 109 8.48 2.88 2.56
C ILE A 109 9.12 3.30 3.88
N SER A 110 8.54 4.25 4.62
CA SER A 110 9.20 4.84 5.80
C SER A 110 9.27 3.91 7.01
N SER A 111 8.55 2.78 6.99
CA SER A 111 8.66 1.74 8.02
C SER A 111 9.74 0.68 7.73
N HIS A 112 10.47 0.82 6.61
CA HIS A 112 11.55 -0.08 6.23
C HIS A 112 12.87 0.27 6.94
N HIS A 113 13.77 -0.70 7.06
CA HIS A 113 15.14 -0.47 7.50
C HIS A 113 15.82 0.64 6.64
N PRO A 114 16.58 1.58 7.22
CA PRO A 114 17.20 1.60 8.54
C PRO A 114 16.36 2.24 9.68
N PHE A 115 15.04 2.31 9.53
CA PHE A 115 14.11 2.79 10.57
C PHE A 115 14.38 4.24 10.98
N VAL A 116 14.50 5.11 10.01
CA VAL A 116 14.67 6.54 10.23
C VAL A 116 13.33 7.27 10.30
N LEU A 117 13.33 8.41 10.95
CA LEU A 117 12.15 9.28 11.09
C LEU A 117 12.50 10.69 10.66
N PRO A 118 11.57 11.43 10.05
CA PRO A 118 11.72 12.85 9.84
C PRO A 118 11.94 13.57 11.17
N GLU A 119 12.86 14.55 11.23
CA GLU A 119 13.26 15.22 12.46
C GLU A 119 12.08 15.79 13.24
N GLN A 120 11.11 16.39 12.55
CA GLN A 120 9.91 16.98 13.16
C GLN A 120 8.98 15.97 13.82
N TRP A 121 9.14 14.67 13.54
CA TRP A 121 8.31 13.61 14.08
C TRP A 121 8.92 12.91 15.30
N LYS A 122 10.24 12.94 15.45
CA LYS A 122 10.99 12.19 16.50
C LYS A 122 10.48 12.43 17.92
N GLU A 123 10.10 13.68 18.24
CA GLU A 123 9.62 14.03 19.59
C GLU A 123 8.10 13.91 19.73
N ARG A 124 7.38 13.67 18.65
CA ARG A 124 5.91 13.57 18.65
C ARG A 124 5.42 12.14 18.74
N LEU A 125 6.25 11.19 18.34
CA LEU A 125 5.88 9.79 18.26
C LEU A 125 6.27 9.02 19.53
N PRO A 126 5.54 7.96 19.88
CA PRO A 126 5.90 7.12 21.01
C PRO A 126 7.26 6.45 20.78
N LYS A 127 8.08 6.42 21.82
CA LYS A 127 9.34 5.69 21.80
C LYS A 127 9.01 4.20 21.99
N GLY A 128 9.20 3.41 20.93
CA GLY A 128 8.98 1.98 20.97
C GLY A 128 10.11 1.23 21.68
N LYS A 129 9.91 -0.07 21.89
CA LYS A 129 10.96 -0.98 22.36
C LYS A 129 11.95 -1.32 21.24
N ASN A 130 11.47 -1.34 20.01
CA ASN A 130 12.21 -1.66 18.79
C ASN A 130 12.16 -0.48 17.82
N GLN A 131 13.12 -0.38 16.93
CA GLN A 131 13.27 0.76 16.01
C GLN A 131 12.10 0.89 15.01
N ILE A 132 11.47 -0.21 14.62
CA ILE A 132 10.32 -0.18 13.70
C ILE A 132 9.06 0.43 14.35
N GLN A 133 8.87 0.31 15.67
CA GLN A 133 7.64 0.76 16.32
C GLN A 133 7.37 2.28 16.16
N PRO A 134 8.34 3.17 16.36
CA PRO A 134 8.17 4.58 16.02
C PRO A 134 7.89 4.82 14.53
N CYS A 135 8.47 4.01 13.63
CA CYS A 135 8.22 4.14 12.19
C CYS A 135 6.79 3.69 11.83
N ALA A 136 6.28 2.64 12.48
CA ALA A 136 4.88 2.24 12.34
C ALA A 136 3.92 3.32 12.88
N ALA A 137 4.25 3.96 14.01
CA ALA A 137 3.48 5.08 14.52
C ALA A 137 3.56 6.32 13.61
N TYR A 138 4.67 6.52 12.92
CA TYR A 138 4.80 7.56 11.90
C TYR A 138 3.91 7.28 10.69
N LEU A 139 3.86 6.04 10.21
CA LEU A 139 2.96 5.65 9.13
C LEU A 139 1.49 5.83 9.53
N ASP A 140 1.11 5.43 10.75
CA ASP A 140 -0.23 5.64 11.29
C ASP A 140 -0.62 7.12 11.29
N ALA A 141 0.26 7.99 11.80
CA ALA A 141 0.06 9.44 11.78
C ALA A 141 0.01 10.03 10.35
N SER A 142 0.75 9.46 9.42
CA SER A 142 0.74 9.85 8.00
C SER A 142 -0.58 9.48 7.33
N ILE A 143 -1.16 8.33 7.67
CA ILE A 143 -2.49 7.90 7.23
C ILE A 143 -3.58 8.79 7.85
N GLU A 144 -3.49 9.12 9.15
CA GLU A 144 -4.40 10.07 9.80
C GLU A 144 -4.40 11.42 9.07
N GLN A 145 -3.21 11.94 8.75
CA GLN A 145 -3.06 13.17 7.99
C GLN A 145 -3.69 13.07 6.59
N PHE A 146 -3.46 11.97 5.88
CA PHE A 146 -4.07 11.70 4.58
C PHE A 146 -5.60 11.72 4.66
N PHE A 147 -6.19 11.07 5.65
CA PHE A 147 -7.63 11.08 5.86
C PHE A 147 -8.16 12.47 6.21
N ALA A 148 -7.50 13.19 7.08
CA ALA A 148 -7.88 14.56 7.44
C ALA A 148 -7.88 15.50 6.23
N GLN A 149 -6.88 15.39 5.35
CA GLN A 149 -6.76 16.20 4.14
C GLN A 149 -7.82 15.88 3.09
N ASN A 150 -8.27 14.63 3.02
CA ASN A 150 -9.11 14.14 1.93
C ASN A 150 -10.57 13.87 2.33
N SER A 151 -10.94 13.97 3.61
CA SER A 151 -12.28 13.64 4.12
C SER A 151 -13.43 14.43 3.46
N ASN A 152 -13.16 15.60 2.88
CA ASN A 152 -14.13 16.43 2.19
C ASN A 152 -14.17 16.23 0.66
N LYS A 153 -13.36 15.30 0.13
CA LYS A 153 -13.33 15.00 -1.31
C LYS A 153 -14.53 14.14 -1.71
N SER A 154 -15.01 14.33 -2.93
CA SER A 154 -16.18 13.60 -3.46
C SER A 154 -16.02 12.09 -3.40
N TRP A 155 -14.83 11.62 -3.75
CA TRP A 155 -14.48 10.19 -3.80
C TRP A 155 -14.33 9.54 -2.42
N PHE A 156 -14.02 10.31 -1.36
CA PHE A 156 -13.58 9.76 -0.07
C PHE A 156 -14.63 8.83 0.58
N ASN A 157 -15.89 9.27 0.62
CA ASN A 157 -16.97 8.50 1.25
C ASN A 157 -17.42 7.29 0.43
N ASN A 158 -17.06 7.22 -0.84
CA ASN A 158 -17.36 6.13 -1.76
C ASN A 158 -16.13 5.27 -2.06
N THR A 159 -15.20 5.19 -1.13
CA THR A 159 -13.95 4.44 -1.29
C THR A 159 -13.82 3.34 -0.24
N ILE A 160 -13.40 2.16 -0.68
CA ILE A 160 -12.95 1.07 0.19
C ILE A 160 -11.44 1.25 0.37
N PHE A 161 -11.00 1.56 1.58
CA PHE A 161 -9.59 1.63 1.93
C PHE A 161 -9.12 0.26 2.41
N VAL A 162 -8.05 -0.26 1.82
CA VAL A 162 -7.46 -1.55 2.13
C VAL A 162 -6.05 -1.34 2.68
N PHE A 163 -5.81 -1.85 3.87
CA PHE A 163 -4.51 -1.83 4.52
C PHE A 163 -4.00 -3.26 4.65
N VAL A 164 -2.80 -3.51 4.17
CA VAL A 164 -2.18 -4.82 4.26
C VAL A 164 -0.67 -4.66 4.40
N SER A 165 -0.08 -5.35 5.37
CA SER A 165 1.38 -5.44 5.43
C SER A 165 1.88 -6.41 4.36
N ASP A 166 3.05 -6.14 3.80
CA ASP A 166 3.71 -7.00 2.81
C ASP A 166 4.25 -8.29 3.46
N HIS A 167 4.88 -8.18 4.63
CA HIS A 167 5.40 -9.28 5.42
C HIS A 167 5.55 -8.88 6.90
N VAL A 168 5.90 -9.81 7.75
CA VAL A 168 6.27 -9.56 9.14
C VAL A 168 7.63 -8.86 9.21
N SER A 169 7.87 -8.12 10.30
CA SER A 169 9.21 -7.63 10.61
C SER A 169 10.14 -8.79 10.98
N CYS A 170 11.41 -8.68 10.61
CA CYS A 170 12.45 -9.59 11.07
C CYS A 170 12.88 -9.37 12.53
N ASP A 171 12.41 -8.28 13.18
CA ASP A 171 12.61 -8.05 14.59
C ASP A 171 11.71 -8.98 15.42
N TYR A 172 12.29 -9.53 16.49
CA TYR A 172 11.58 -10.38 17.43
C TYR A 172 10.76 -9.56 18.43
N TYR A 173 9.46 -9.85 18.58
CA TYR A 173 8.56 -9.07 19.44
C TYR A 173 7.95 -9.82 20.62
N ALA A 174 7.56 -11.05 20.43
CA ALA A 174 6.92 -11.85 21.47
C ALA A 174 7.03 -13.35 21.16
N ASP A 175 7.12 -14.16 22.21
CA ASP A 175 7.24 -15.62 22.10
C ASP A 175 6.14 -16.26 21.22
N LYS A 176 4.93 -15.70 21.22
CA LYS A 176 3.79 -16.21 20.46
C LYS A 176 3.90 -16.01 18.94
N THR A 177 4.70 -15.05 18.50
CA THR A 177 4.89 -14.74 17.07
C THR A 177 6.24 -15.25 16.54
N ALA A 178 7.06 -15.84 17.39
CA ALA A 178 8.38 -16.34 17.03
C ALA A 178 8.37 -17.74 16.44
N VAL A 179 7.21 -18.37 16.33
CA VAL A 179 7.04 -19.74 15.80
C VAL A 179 5.89 -19.77 14.80
N SER A 180 6.06 -20.57 13.74
CA SER A 180 5.03 -20.77 12.73
C SER A 180 3.71 -21.29 13.35
N PRO A 181 2.51 -20.73 12.94
CA PRO A 181 2.34 -19.75 11.86
C PRO A 181 2.46 -18.27 12.30
N GLY A 182 2.80 -17.98 13.54
CA GLY A 182 2.83 -16.61 14.08
C GLY A 182 3.85 -15.69 13.40
N ASP A 183 4.95 -16.27 12.87
CA ASP A 183 5.98 -15.59 12.08
C ASP A 183 5.53 -15.17 10.67
N PHE A 184 4.28 -15.51 10.28
CA PHE A 184 3.63 -15.05 9.06
C PHE A 184 2.40 -14.17 9.33
N HIS A 185 2.14 -13.84 10.59
CA HIS A 185 0.95 -13.07 10.97
C HIS A 185 1.16 -11.58 10.71
N ILE A 186 0.46 -11.04 9.72
CA ILE A 186 0.48 -9.65 9.30
C ILE A 186 -0.85 -8.96 9.54
N LEU A 187 -0.85 -7.61 9.50
CA LEU A 187 -2.07 -6.81 9.54
C LEU A 187 -2.79 -6.87 8.19
N GLY A 188 -4.11 -7.06 8.25
CA GLY A 188 -5.04 -6.83 7.15
C GLY A 188 -6.28 -6.11 7.67
N ALA A 189 -6.69 -5.01 7.05
CA ALA A 189 -7.89 -4.28 7.39
C ALA A 189 -8.54 -3.66 6.16
N MET A 190 -9.88 -3.58 6.18
CA MET A 190 -10.66 -2.85 5.20
C MET A 190 -11.53 -1.83 5.94
N TYR A 191 -11.63 -0.62 5.39
CA TYR A 191 -12.36 0.48 5.99
C TYR A 191 -13.18 1.22 4.94
N THR A 192 -14.42 1.52 5.27
CA THR A 192 -15.30 2.40 4.49
C THR A 192 -15.77 3.56 5.36
N PRO A 193 -15.58 4.83 4.94
CA PRO A 193 -16.00 6.00 5.74
C PRO A 193 -17.51 6.03 6.02
N ASN A 194 -18.33 5.50 5.12
CA ASN A 194 -19.78 5.36 5.27
C ASN A 194 -20.18 4.30 6.33
N GLY A 195 -19.21 3.49 6.80
CA GLY A 195 -19.39 2.50 7.85
C GLY A 195 -20.11 1.22 7.43
N GLU A 196 -20.14 0.89 6.14
CA GLU A 196 -20.71 -0.36 5.64
C GLU A 196 -19.91 -1.58 6.07
N LEU A 197 -18.59 -1.49 6.08
CA LEU A 197 -17.72 -2.54 6.58
C LEU A 197 -17.48 -2.37 8.09
N ARG A 198 -17.99 -3.31 8.89
CA ARG A 198 -17.83 -3.31 10.35
C ARG A 198 -17.65 -4.72 10.88
N GLY A 199 -16.83 -4.85 11.88
CA GLY A 199 -16.64 -6.10 12.59
C GLY A 199 -15.19 -6.56 12.59
N GLN A 200 -14.98 -7.77 13.07
CA GLN A 200 -13.67 -8.43 13.10
C GLN A 200 -13.85 -9.86 12.59
N ASN A 201 -13.02 -10.24 11.65
CA ASN A 201 -12.92 -11.61 11.19
C ASN A 201 -11.80 -12.33 11.96
N PHE A 202 -12.10 -13.49 12.52
CA PHE A 202 -11.14 -14.35 13.24
C PHE A 202 -10.68 -15.56 12.42
N GLU A 203 -11.25 -15.74 11.24
CA GLU A 203 -10.80 -16.81 10.34
C GLU A 203 -9.47 -16.41 9.69
N PRO A 204 -8.53 -17.35 9.54
CA PRO A 204 -7.29 -17.09 8.84
C PRO A 204 -7.56 -16.66 7.40
N VAL A 205 -6.99 -15.52 7.02
CA VAL A 205 -7.03 -14.99 5.65
C VAL A 205 -5.61 -14.73 5.17
N SER A 206 -5.41 -14.73 3.88
CA SER A 206 -4.13 -14.52 3.25
C SER A 206 -4.16 -13.33 2.30
N GLN A 207 -3.00 -12.80 1.92
CA GLN A 207 -2.92 -11.74 0.91
C GLN A 207 -3.54 -12.12 -0.44
N ILE A 208 -3.59 -13.41 -0.77
CA ILE A 208 -4.24 -13.87 -2.01
C ILE A 208 -5.77 -13.77 -1.96
N ASP A 209 -6.36 -13.65 -0.77
CA ASP A 209 -7.81 -13.50 -0.60
C ASP A 209 -8.29 -12.05 -0.82
N ILE A 210 -7.38 -11.08 -0.85
CA ILE A 210 -7.73 -9.65 -0.96
C ILE A 210 -8.42 -9.35 -2.30
N MET A 211 -7.84 -9.78 -3.41
CA MET A 211 -8.40 -9.54 -4.73
C MET A 211 -9.82 -10.14 -4.87
N PRO A 212 -10.06 -11.44 -4.63
CA PRO A 212 -11.41 -11.99 -4.74
C PRO A 212 -12.40 -11.38 -3.74
N THR A 213 -11.93 -10.96 -2.56
CA THR A 213 -12.78 -10.24 -1.61
C THR A 213 -13.22 -8.89 -2.15
N LEU A 214 -12.29 -8.13 -2.75
CA LEU A 214 -12.62 -6.84 -3.37
C LEU A 214 -13.55 -6.99 -4.55
N LEU A 215 -13.31 -7.95 -5.44
CA LEU A 215 -14.19 -8.24 -6.57
C LEU A 215 -15.60 -8.59 -6.10
N GLY A 216 -15.72 -9.41 -5.04
CA GLY A 216 -17.02 -9.73 -4.44
C GLY A 216 -17.72 -8.52 -3.82
N LEU A 217 -16.97 -7.61 -3.13
CA LEU A 217 -17.53 -6.38 -2.57
C LEU A 217 -17.97 -5.37 -3.65
N LEU A 218 -17.33 -5.40 -4.81
CA LEU A 218 -17.63 -4.55 -5.95
C LEU A 218 -18.69 -5.17 -6.88
N GLU A 219 -19.23 -6.33 -6.53
CA GLU A 219 -20.22 -7.06 -7.32
C GLU A 219 -19.74 -7.32 -8.77
N TYR A 220 -18.44 -7.63 -8.90
CA TYR A 220 -17.82 -7.93 -10.18
C TYR A 220 -18.40 -9.24 -10.74
N ASP A 221 -19.03 -9.19 -11.90
CA ASP A 221 -19.54 -10.35 -12.62
C ASP A 221 -18.46 -10.91 -13.57
N GLU A 222 -18.13 -12.20 -13.45
CA GLU A 222 -17.21 -12.92 -14.36
C GLU A 222 -17.84 -13.19 -15.73
#